data_bd8156e6cad6dbd2d99c4b839c1801ed
#
_entry.id   bd8156e6cad6dbd2d99c4b839c1801ed
#
_cell.length_a   1.000
_cell.length_b   1.000
_cell.length_c   1.000
_cell.angle_alpha   90.00
_cell.angle_beta   90.00
_cell.angle_gamma   90.00
#
_symmetry.space_group_name_H-M   'P 1'
#
loop_
_entity.id
_entity.type
_entity.pdbx_description
1 polymer ?
#
loop_
_entity_poly.entity_id
_entity_poly.type
_entity_poly.pdbx_seq_one_letter_code
_entity_poly.pdbx_strand_id
1 'polypeptide(L)'
;MATNEVLAVDLGQSGCRIRKGDLLITSDRGKLAGEMPLSALRAVFESMEKLSADSVSLSCTGFNGIVLEPEKYLQLCAEFFGAKQVAVIDDGLAGFVGALNGRNGVVLSIGGGVVAVGGRDGKYAHRDGLGSTFGDEGGGFWLGKLAITKALALRQGRGEDPEMLDYFADECLAYDNLSVKNGSDAATLAITTARKVLDAADAGVSTATAIVDEGAYLLAQTVIATWYGCGGAKSDSPEIAIQGGPARNATYSTKIALEINAKLPNAMIVQSAGDNLEGATWIAQNMHDDAPPLMLWAR
;
A
#
# COMPACT_ATOMS: atom_id res chain seq x y z
N MET A 1 27.50 -15.65 -20.60
CA MET A 1 26.31 -14.91 -21.07
C MET A 1 26.16 -13.76 -20.13
N ALA A 2 26.23 -12.51 -20.60
CA ALA A 2 25.96 -11.35 -19.73
C ALA A 2 24.52 -11.49 -19.23
N THR A 3 24.34 -11.62 -17.95
CA THR A 3 23.02 -11.50 -17.31
C THR A 3 22.53 -10.09 -17.67
N ASN A 4 21.46 -9.99 -18.46
CA ASN A 4 20.79 -8.73 -18.73
C ASN A 4 20.29 -8.21 -17.38
N GLU A 5 21.12 -7.39 -16.72
CA GLU A 5 20.77 -6.83 -15.44
C GLU A 5 19.59 -5.88 -15.63
N VAL A 6 18.47 -6.24 -15.04
CA VAL A 6 17.27 -5.40 -15.02
C VAL A 6 17.51 -4.20 -14.12
N LEU A 7 17.14 -3.01 -14.61
CA LEU A 7 17.02 -1.83 -13.78
C LEU A 7 15.60 -1.83 -13.20
N ALA A 8 15.48 -2.07 -11.90
CA ALA A 8 14.20 -2.02 -11.18
C ALA A 8 14.04 -0.68 -10.49
N VAL A 9 12.86 -0.07 -10.61
CA VAL A 9 12.48 1.21 -10.02
C VAL A 9 11.22 1.01 -9.19
N ASP A 10 11.19 1.57 -8.00
CA ASP A 10 10.02 1.62 -7.13
C ASP A 10 9.74 3.09 -6.76
N LEU A 11 8.70 3.64 -7.38
CA LEU A 11 8.25 5.02 -7.15
C LEU A 11 7.07 5.02 -6.18
N GLY A 12 7.33 5.41 -4.94
CA GLY A 12 6.32 5.67 -3.92
C GLY A 12 5.94 7.16 -3.80
N GLN A 13 5.07 7.48 -2.85
CA GLN A 13 4.73 8.88 -2.52
C GLN A 13 5.85 9.57 -1.74
N SER A 14 6.57 8.84 -0.90
CA SER A 14 7.61 9.37 0.00
C SER A 14 9.02 9.32 -0.59
N GLY A 15 9.22 8.75 -1.80
CA GLY A 15 10.53 8.62 -2.41
C GLY A 15 10.54 7.64 -3.57
N CYS A 16 11.73 7.47 -4.14
CA CYS A 16 11.99 6.52 -5.22
C CYS A 16 13.24 5.70 -4.91
N ARG A 17 13.18 4.40 -5.21
CA ARG A 17 14.33 3.49 -5.09
C ARG A 17 14.62 2.87 -6.44
N ILE A 18 15.89 2.72 -6.75
CA ILE A 18 16.34 2.19 -8.03
C ILE A 18 17.44 1.18 -7.77
N ARG A 19 17.32 -0.01 -8.35
CA ARG A 19 18.29 -1.09 -8.20
C ARG A 19 18.77 -1.59 -9.56
N LYS A 20 20.07 -1.78 -9.66
CA LYS A 20 20.69 -2.51 -10.76
C LYS A 20 21.81 -3.40 -10.21
N GLY A 21 21.61 -4.71 -10.23
CA GLY A 21 22.51 -5.64 -9.51
C GLY A 21 22.61 -5.27 -8.02
N ASP A 22 23.83 -5.08 -7.55
CA ASP A 22 24.11 -4.67 -6.15
C ASP A 22 23.99 -3.15 -5.91
N LEU A 23 23.87 -2.35 -6.98
CA LEU A 23 23.70 -0.90 -6.85
C LEU A 23 22.28 -0.56 -6.42
N LEU A 24 22.13 0.15 -5.29
CA LEU A 24 20.88 0.72 -4.81
C LEU A 24 21.01 2.23 -4.70
N ILE A 25 20.14 2.96 -5.39
CA ILE A 25 20.03 4.42 -5.33
C ILE A 25 18.69 4.76 -4.69
N THR A 26 18.68 5.73 -3.80
CA THR A 26 17.47 6.26 -3.15
C THR A 26 17.33 7.74 -3.42
N SER A 27 16.11 8.19 -3.62
CA SER A 27 15.75 9.61 -3.78
C SER A 27 14.57 9.91 -2.87
N ASP A 28 14.64 11.03 -2.14
CA ASP A 28 13.52 11.53 -1.34
C ASP A 28 12.39 12.12 -2.22
N ARG A 29 12.65 12.25 -3.53
CA ARG A 29 11.64 12.66 -4.50
C ARG A 29 10.71 11.49 -4.83
N GLY A 30 9.52 11.53 -4.25
CA GLY A 30 8.41 10.63 -4.58
C GLY A 30 7.37 11.30 -5.48
N LYS A 31 6.28 10.59 -5.77
CA LYS A 31 5.13 11.11 -6.52
C LYS A 31 4.27 12.01 -5.64
N LEU A 32 4.14 13.28 -5.99
CA LEU A 32 3.27 14.21 -5.27
C LEU A 32 1.78 13.92 -5.51
N ALA A 33 0.93 14.41 -4.61
CA ALA A 33 -0.52 14.31 -4.79
C ALA A 33 -0.95 15.05 -6.08
N GLY A 34 -1.76 14.40 -6.91
CA GLY A 34 -2.20 14.93 -8.20
C GLY A 34 -1.17 14.88 -9.33
N GLU A 35 0.07 14.49 -9.06
CA GLU A 35 1.10 14.32 -10.07
C GLU A 35 0.95 13.00 -10.81
N MET A 36 1.27 12.98 -12.11
CA MET A 36 1.32 11.74 -12.89
C MET A 36 2.62 10.97 -12.60
N PRO A 37 2.59 9.63 -12.50
CA PRO A 37 3.80 8.82 -12.26
C PRO A 37 4.93 9.11 -13.26
N LEU A 38 4.60 9.32 -14.53
CA LEU A 38 5.56 9.62 -15.59
C LEU A 38 6.35 10.91 -15.30
N SER A 39 5.67 11.96 -14.81
CA SER A 39 6.31 13.24 -14.48
C SER A 39 7.21 13.12 -13.25
N ALA A 40 6.78 12.37 -12.24
CA ALA A 40 7.57 12.11 -11.06
C ALA A 40 8.85 11.32 -11.40
N LEU A 41 8.73 10.27 -12.23
CA LEU A 41 9.87 9.49 -12.71
C LEU A 41 10.88 10.36 -13.47
N ARG A 42 10.42 11.23 -14.37
CA ARG A 42 11.28 12.16 -15.10
C ARG A 42 12.09 13.03 -14.14
N ALA A 43 11.43 13.64 -13.16
CA ALA A 43 12.11 14.49 -12.16
C ALA A 43 13.14 13.71 -11.33
N VAL A 44 12.89 12.45 -11.02
CA VAL A 44 13.86 11.58 -10.35
C VAL A 44 15.05 11.29 -11.27
N PHE A 45 14.80 10.87 -12.51
CA PHE A 45 15.84 10.47 -13.45
C PHE A 45 16.74 11.65 -13.87
N GLU A 46 16.19 12.86 -13.98
CA GLU A 46 16.97 14.09 -14.22
C GLU A 46 17.97 14.42 -13.09
N SER A 47 17.70 13.98 -11.87
CA SER A 47 18.56 14.22 -10.70
C SER A 47 19.63 13.14 -10.47
N MET A 48 19.64 12.09 -11.29
CA MET A 48 20.51 10.92 -11.09
C MET A 48 21.77 10.94 -11.95
N GLU A 49 22.77 10.18 -11.51
CA GLU A 49 23.89 9.82 -12.37
C GLU A 49 23.43 8.91 -13.53
N LYS A 50 24.15 8.98 -14.64
CA LYS A 50 23.82 8.20 -15.83
C LYS A 50 23.99 6.70 -15.57
N LEU A 51 22.91 5.97 -15.77
CA LEU A 51 22.87 4.50 -15.80
C LEU A 51 22.51 4.04 -17.22
N SER A 52 22.82 2.78 -17.53
CA SER A 52 22.35 2.14 -18.77
C SER A 52 21.70 0.81 -18.45
N ALA A 53 20.59 0.48 -19.14
CA ALA A 53 19.92 -0.80 -19.00
C ALA A 53 19.06 -1.09 -20.23
N ASP A 54 19.17 -2.29 -20.81
CA ASP A 54 18.33 -2.73 -21.93
C ASP A 54 16.88 -3.01 -21.50
N SER A 55 16.69 -3.42 -20.24
CA SER A 55 15.40 -3.75 -19.65
C SER A 55 15.17 -2.98 -18.35
N VAL A 56 14.02 -2.31 -18.23
CA VAL A 56 13.62 -1.55 -17.05
C VAL A 56 12.28 -2.06 -16.53
N SER A 57 12.13 -2.11 -15.21
CA SER A 57 10.90 -2.48 -14.51
C SER A 57 10.49 -1.34 -13.58
N LEU A 58 9.31 -0.76 -13.79
CA LEU A 58 8.81 0.41 -13.09
C LEU A 58 7.60 0.03 -12.23
N SER A 59 7.81 -0.13 -10.92
CA SER A 59 6.73 -0.17 -9.94
C SER A 59 6.34 1.27 -9.59
N CYS A 60 5.09 1.65 -9.79
CA CYS A 60 4.67 3.03 -9.57
C CYS A 60 3.35 3.11 -8.82
N THR A 61 3.33 3.91 -7.76
CA THR A 61 2.08 4.33 -7.11
C THR A 61 1.27 5.27 -8.00
N GLY A 62 -0.06 5.22 -7.84
CA GLY A 62 -0.99 6.14 -8.49
C GLY A 62 -1.62 5.63 -9.77
N PHE A 63 -1.49 4.36 -10.09
CA PHE A 63 -2.23 3.71 -11.17
C PHE A 63 -3.62 3.22 -10.72
N ASN A 64 -3.81 3.01 -9.41
CA ASN A 64 -5.06 2.51 -8.83
C ASN A 64 -5.55 1.22 -9.50
N GLY A 65 -4.63 0.29 -9.75
CA GLY A 65 -4.89 -1.00 -10.37
C GLY A 65 -5.04 -0.98 -11.90
N ILE A 66 -4.79 0.15 -12.59
CA ILE A 66 -4.90 0.27 -14.05
C ILE A 66 -3.68 0.98 -14.62
N VAL A 67 -2.83 0.23 -15.31
CA VAL A 67 -1.69 0.78 -16.05
C VAL A 67 -2.14 1.15 -17.47
N LEU A 68 -1.76 2.34 -17.92
CA LEU A 68 -2.06 2.85 -19.26
C LEU A 68 -0.78 3.38 -19.94
N GLU A 69 -0.78 3.39 -21.27
CA GLU A 69 0.22 4.04 -22.13
C GLU A 69 1.69 3.65 -21.82
N PRO A 70 2.05 2.34 -21.80
CA PRO A 70 3.40 1.91 -21.45
C PRO A 70 4.47 2.45 -22.41
N GLU A 71 4.11 2.82 -23.65
CA GLU A 71 5.00 3.39 -24.66
C GLU A 71 5.62 4.72 -24.20
N LYS A 72 4.88 5.53 -23.44
CA LYS A 72 5.40 6.79 -22.88
C LYS A 72 6.50 6.53 -21.85
N TYR A 73 6.37 5.47 -21.07
CA TYR A 73 7.38 5.04 -20.11
C TYR A 73 8.60 4.43 -20.80
N LEU A 74 8.39 3.69 -21.91
CA LEU A 74 9.51 3.21 -22.72
C LEU A 74 10.31 4.38 -23.31
N GLN A 75 9.65 5.40 -23.86
CA GLN A 75 10.33 6.61 -24.37
C GLN A 75 11.17 7.28 -23.27
N LEU A 76 10.62 7.43 -22.07
CA LEU A 76 11.35 7.97 -20.93
C LEU A 76 12.57 7.09 -20.57
N CYS A 77 12.40 5.79 -20.46
CA CYS A 77 13.49 4.88 -20.12
C CYS A 77 14.55 4.78 -21.23
N ALA A 78 14.15 4.91 -22.49
CA ALA A 78 15.10 4.95 -23.61
C ALA A 78 15.95 6.23 -23.55
N GLU A 79 15.34 7.39 -23.22
CA GLU A 79 16.03 8.67 -23.08
C GLU A 79 17.12 8.64 -21.98
N PHE A 80 16.78 8.08 -20.81
CA PHE A 80 17.68 8.12 -19.64
C PHE A 80 18.60 6.92 -19.52
N PHE A 81 18.19 5.73 -19.98
CA PHE A 81 18.92 4.46 -19.74
C PHE A 81 19.28 3.72 -21.03
N GLY A 82 18.79 4.15 -22.19
CA GLY A 82 18.94 3.41 -23.44
C GLY A 82 18.09 2.13 -23.50
N ALA A 83 17.01 2.07 -22.71
CA ALA A 83 16.17 0.90 -22.59
C ALA A 83 15.47 0.54 -23.92
N LYS A 84 15.39 -0.78 -24.18
CA LYS A 84 14.71 -1.36 -25.35
C LYS A 84 13.35 -1.93 -24.98
N GLN A 85 13.12 -2.18 -23.68
CA GLN A 85 11.86 -2.67 -23.16
C GLN A 85 11.60 -2.15 -21.75
N VAL A 86 10.33 -1.96 -21.41
CA VAL A 86 9.89 -1.58 -20.07
C VAL A 86 8.69 -2.41 -19.63
N ALA A 87 8.70 -2.86 -18.38
CA ALA A 87 7.51 -3.30 -17.67
C ALA A 87 7.02 -2.14 -16.81
N VAL A 88 5.77 -1.72 -17.00
CA VAL A 88 5.11 -0.71 -16.17
C VAL A 88 4.10 -1.43 -15.27
N ILE A 89 4.25 -1.28 -13.97
CA ILE A 89 3.61 -2.14 -12.97
C ILE A 89 2.94 -1.27 -11.92
N ASP A 90 1.69 -1.58 -11.59
CA ASP A 90 1.04 -1.06 -10.39
C ASP A 90 1.81 -1.48 -9.14
N ASP A 91 2.06 -0.56 -8.22
CA ASP A 91 2.86 -0.83 -7.02
C ASP A 91 2.24 -1.90 -6.12
N GLY A 92 0.91 -2.05 -6.15
CA GLY A 92 0.22 -3.14 -5.47
C GLY A 92 0.60 -4.52 -6.03
N LEU A 93 0.71 -4.67 -7.38
CA LEU A 93 1.16 -5.93 -7.97
C LEU A 93 2.63 -6.21 -7.64
N ALA A 94 3.50 -5.19 -7.73
CA ALA A 94 4.90 -5.33 -7.35
C ALA A 94 5.03 -5.75 -5.88
N GLY A 95 4.26 -5.13 -4.99
CA GLY A 95 4.21 -5.50 -3.57
C GLY A 95 3.72 -6.93 -3.34
N PHE A 96 2.67 -7.35 -4.07
CA PHE A 96 2.18 -8.73 -4.01
C PHE A 96 3.26 -9.74 -4.44
N VAL A 97 3.89 -9.51 -5.57
CA VAL A 97 4.93 -10.42 -6.08
C VAL A 97 6.16 -10.42 -5.16
N GLY A 98 6.57 -9.25 -4.66
CA GLY A 98 7.69 -9.16 -3.73
C GLY A 98 7.43 -9.90 -2.41
N ALA A 99 6.23 -9.74 -1.86
CA ALA A 99 5.86 -10.36 -0.59
C ALA A 99 5.69 -11.89 -0.68
N LEU A 100 5.12 -12.40 -1.77
CA LEU A 100 4.76 -13.82 -1.91
C LEU A 100 5.59 -14.56 -2.97
N ASN A 101 6.55 -13.91 -3.64
CA ASN A 101 7.33 -14.51 -4.75
C ASN A 101 6.42 -15.13 -5.82
N GLY A 102 5.32 -14.48 -6.16
CA GLY A 102 4.34 -14.95 -7.14
C GLY A 102 3.49 -16.16 -6.71
N ARG A 103 3.57 -16.61 -5.45
CA ARG A 103 2.71 -17.69 -4.93
C ARG A 103 1.26 -17.22 -4.77
N ASN A 104 0.34 -18.19 -4.83
CA ASN A 104 -1.09 -17.93 -4.67
C ASN A 104 -1.44 -17.37 -3.29
N GLY A 105 -2.11 -16.23 -3.26
CA GLY A 105 -2.43 -15.58 -1.99
C GLY A 105 -2.90 -14.15 -2.15
N VAL A 106 -2.85 -13.39 -1.04
CA VAL A 106 -3.21 -11.98 -0.97
C VAL A 106 -2.20 -11.21 -0.14
N VAL A 107 -1.83 -10.04 -0.58
CA VAL A 107 -1.07 -9.06 0.21
C VAL A 107 -2.00 -7.92 0.57
N LEU A 108 -2.13 -7.65 1.86
CA LEU A 108 -2.84 -6.50 2.42
C LEU A 108 -1.81 -5.47 2.87
N SER A 109 -1.77 -4.34 2.22
CA SER A 109 -0.91 -3.21 2.57
C SER A 109 -1.71 -2.13 3.29
N ILE A 110 -1.34 -1.85 4.54
CA ILE A 110 -2.02 -0.89 5.42
C ILE A 110 -1.06 0.26 5.73
N GLY A 111 -1.25 1.38 5.04
CA GLY A 111 -0.53 2.63 5.29
C GLY A 111 -1.45 3.69 5.87
N GLY A 112 -1.34 4.92 5.36
CA GLY A 112 -2.38 5.94 5.53
C GLY A 112 -3.69 5.50 4.90
N GLY A 113 -3.61 4.86 3.72
CA GLY A 113 -4.70 4.15 3.05
C GLY A 113 -4.53 2.63 3.09
N VAL A 114 -5.35 1.93 2.31
CA VAL A 114 -5.41 0.46 2.23
C VAL A 114 -5.41 0.01 0.78
N VAL A 115 -4.68 -1.05 0.48
CA VAL A 115 -4.80 -1.77 -0.78
C VAL A 115 -4.58 -3.26 -0.55
N ALA A 116 -5.35 -4.09 -1.22
CA ALA A 116 -5.13 -5.53 -1.27
C ALA A 116 -4.98 -6.00 -2.72
N VAL A 117 -3.90 -6.73 -2.97
CA VAL A 117 -3.68 -7.40 -4.25
C VAL A 117 -3.54 -8.88 -4.01
N GLY A 118 -4.24 -9.66 -4.81
CA GLY A 118 -4.19 -11.13 -4.77
C GLY A 118 -3.90 -11.70 -6.14
N GLY A 119 -3.34 -12.90 -6.12
CA GLY A 119 -3.05 -13.67 -7.32
C GLY A 119 -3.30 -15.15 -7.11
N ARG A 120 -3.86 -15.80 -8.13
CA ARG A 120 -4.05 -17.24 -8.18
C ARG A 120 -3.94 -17.74 -9.62
N ASP A 121 -2.96 -18.59 -9.89
CA ASP A 121 -2.78 -19.27 -11.17
C ASP A 121 -2.80 -18.29 -12.37
N GLY A 122 -2.11 -17.14 -12.23
CA GLY A 122 -2.02 -16.09 -13.24
C GLY A 122 -3.24 -15.14 -13.31
N LYS A 123 -4.26 -15.32 -12.46
CA LYS A 123 -5.35 -14.37 -12.32
C LYS A 123 -5.11 -13.46 -11.13
N TYR A 124 -5.29 -12.17 -11.33
CA TYR A 124 -5.03 -11.16 -10.31
C TYR A 124 -6.29 -10.39 -9.96
N ALA A 125 -6.35 -9.89 -8.73
CA ALA A 125 -7.39 -8.98 -8.28
C ALA A 125 -6.76 -7.86 -7.45
N HIS A 126 -7.24 -6.65 -7.65
CA HIS A 126 -6.94 -5.47 -6.86
C HIS A 126 -8.22 -5.02 -6.15
N ARG A 127 -8.16 -4.72 -4.86
CA ARG A 127 -9.29 -4.21 -4.08
C ARG A 127 -8.84 -3.08 -3.20
N ASP A 128 -9.78 -2.17 -2.94
CA ASP A 128 -9.56 -0.91 -2.25
C ASP A 128 -8.57 0.01 -2.99
N GLY A 129 -7.82 0.87 -2.31
CA GLY A 129 -7.04 1.93 -2.96
C GLY A 129 -7.93 3.03 -3.55
N LEU A 130 -9.17 3.15 -3.05
CA LEU A 130 -10.18 4.10 -3.54
C LEU A 130 -10.00 5.50 -2.94
N GLY A 131 -9.04 5.64 -2.03
CA GLY A 131 -8.79 6.86 -1.29
C GLY A 131 -9.73 7.07 -0.11
N SER A 132 -9.33 7.95 0.79
CA SER A 132 -9.96 8.13 2.11
C SER A 132 -11.41 8.64 2.10
N THR A 133 -11.94 9.04 0.94
CA THR A 133 -13.34 9.48 0.80
C THR A 133 -14.29 8.29 0.61
N PHE A 134 -13.88 7.26 -0.13
CA PHE A 134 -14.76 6.16 -0.53
C PHE A 134 -14.19 4.77 -0.22
N GLY A 135 -13.03 4.70 0.42
CA GLY A 135 -12.34 3.48 0.78
C GLY A 135 -11.32 3.72 1.89
N ASP A 136 -10.25 2.93 1.87
CA ASP A 136 -9.16 2.96 2.86
C ASP A 136 -9.62 2.64 4.29
N GLU A 137 -10.72 1.91 4.45
CA GLU A 137 -11.30 1.57 5.75
C GLU A 137 -10.37 0.63 6.52
N GLY A 138 -10.13 0.97 7.79
CA GLY A 138 -9.13 0.27 8.61
C GLY A 138 -7.70 0.77 8.41
N GLY A 139 -7.45 1.66 7.44
CA GLY A 139 -6.15 2.31 7.25
C GLY A 139 -5.85 3.39 8.30
N GLY A 140 -4.62 3.90 8.27
CA GLY A 140 -4.17 4.88 9.26
C GLY A 140 -5.01 6.16 9.28
N PHE A 141 -5.37 6.67 8.11
CA PHE A 141 -6.26 7.84 8.02
C PHE A 141 -7.62 7.55 8.66
N TRP A 142 -8.23 6.42 8.32
CA TRP A 142 -9.55 6.03 8.82
C TRP A 142 -9.55 5.87 10.34
N LEU A 143 -8.57 5.15 10.90
CA LEU A 143 -8.41 4.96 12.34
C LEU A 143 -8.32 6.31 13.08
N GLY A 144 -7.38 7.15 12.67
CA GLY A 144 -7.17 8.44 13.34
C GLY A 144 -8.32 9.42 13.14
N LYS A 145 -8.92 9.48 11.93
CA LYS A 145 -10.11 10.29 11.65
C LYS A 145 -11.26 9.94 12.60
N LEU A 146 -11.55 8.64 12.75
CA LEU A 146 -12.63 8.19 13.64
C LEU A 146 -12.33 8.56 15.10
N ALA A 147 -11.12 8.30 15.57
CA ALA A 147 -10.74 8.64 16.95
C ALA A 147 -10.86 10.12 17.24
N ILE A 148 -10.30 10.99 16.39
CA ILE A 148 -10.40 12.44 16.54
C ILE A 148 -11.86 12.90 16.49
N THR A 149 -12.65 12.37 15.53
CA THR A 149 -14.07 12.71 15.39
C THR A 149 -14.85 12.34 16.66
N LYS A 150 -14.59 11.18 17.24
CA LYS A 150 -15.22 10.72 18.49
C LYS A 150 -14.79 11.58 19.67
N ALA A 151 -13.50 11.85 19.85
CA ALA A 151 -12.99 12.69 20.93
C ALA A 151 -13.57 14.13 20.86
N LEU A 152 -13.64 14.72 19.66
CA LEU A 152 -14.28 16.02 19.46
C LEU A 152 -15.77 16.00 19.78
N ALA A 153 -16.48 14.93 19.44
CA ALA A 153 -17.89 14.76 19.79
C ALA A 153 -18.10 14.69 21.31
N LEU A 154 -17.26 13.92 22.01
CA LEU A 154 -17.27 13.81 23.47
C LEU A 154 -17.00 15.16 24.14
N ARG A 155 -15.99 15.89 23.67
CA ARG A 155 -15.67 17.24 24.13
C ARG A 155 -16.84 18.23 24.00
N GLN A 156 -17.70 18.00 22.99
CA GLN A 156 -18.93 18.78 22.78
C GLN A 156 -20.16 18.25 23.55
N GLY A 157 -19.99 17.26 24.41
CA GLY A 157 -21.08 16.65 25.18
C GLY A 157 -21.96 15.70 24.36
N ARG A 158 -21.49 15.21 23.19
CA ARG A 158 -22.19 14.26 22.33
C ARG A 158 -21.73 12.81 22.59
N GLY A 159 -21.92 12.32 23.82
CA GLY A 159 -21.56 10.98 24.27
C GLY A 159 -20.85 10.99 25.63
N GLU A 160 -20.57 9.80 26.13
CA GLU A 160 -19.95 9.59 27.44
C GLU A 160 -18.82 8.53 27.28
N ASP A 161 -17.60 8.98 27.23
CA ASP A 161 -16.38 8.15 27.30
C ASP A 161 -15.23 9.07 27.77
N PRO A 162 -15.07 9.29 29.09
CA PRO A 162 -14.05 10.18 29.62
C PRO A 162 -12.63 9.66 29.33
N GLU A 163 -12.40 8.36 29.31
CA GLU A 163 -11.07 7.80 28.99
C GLU A 163 -10.65 8.14 27.57
N MET A 164 -11.57 8.00 26.60
CA MET A 164 -11.32 8.38 25.22
C MET A 164 -11.00 9.87 25.09
N LEU A 165 -11.77 10.73 25.79
CA LEU A 165 -11.56 12.15 25.75
C LEU A 165 -10.19 12.54 26.34
N ASP A 166 -9.84 11.99 27.49
CA ASP A 166 -8.56 12.26 28.15
C ASP A 166 -7.38 11.73 27.29
N TYR A 167 -7.52 10.55 26.72
CA TYR A 167 -6.48 9.94 25.90
C TYR A 167 -6.16 10.74 24.64
N PHE A 168 -7.18 11.38 24.01
CA PHE A 168 -7.04 12.15 22.77
C PHE A 168 -7.14 13.66 22.96
N ALA A 169 -6.90 14.16 24.17
CA ALA A 169 -6.98 15.61 24.47
C ALA A 169 -5.99 16.43 23.61
N ASP A 170 -4.77 15.92 23.40
CA ASP A 170 -3.74 16.60 22.60
C ASP A 170 -4.14 16.69 21.12
N GLU A 171 -4.77 15.64 20.57
CA GLU A 171 -5.25 15.63 19.19
C GLU A 171 -6.43 16.58 18.99
N CYS A 172 -7.29 16.72 20.01
CA CYS A 172 -8.35 17.73 20.01
C CYS A 172 -7.76 19.14 20.01
N LEU A 173 -6.69 19.39 20.77
CA LEU A 173 -5.99 20.67 20.80
C LEU A 173 -5.24 20.93 19.48
N ALA A 174 -4.59 19.89 18.93
CA ALA A 174 -3.94 19.96 17.63
C ALA A 174 -4.94 20.33 16.52
N TYR A 175 -6.14 19.74 16.53
CA TYR A 175 -7.21 20.08 15.62
C TYR A 175 -7.64 21.57 15.74
N ASP A 176 -7.78 22.10 16.96
CA ASP A 176 -8.14 23.51 17.17
C ASP A 176 -7.10 24.47 16.59
N ASN A 177 -5.82 24.07 16.61
CA ASN A 177 -4.71 24.85 16.08
C ASN A 177 -4.49 24.65 14.57
N LEU A 178 -5.17 23.67 13.94
CA LEU A 178 -5.09 23.53 12.50
C LEU A 178 -5.68 24.77 11.83
N SER A 179 -4.97 25.29 10.86
CA SER A 179 -5.56 26.22 9.91
C SER A 179 -6.64 25.43 9.15
N VAL A 180 -7.89 25.54 9.60
CA VAL A 180 -9.06 24.75 9.17
C VAL A 180 -9.30 24.74 7.66
N LYS A 181 -8.49 25.44 6.90
CA LYS A 181 -8.59 25.63 5.46
C LYS A 181 -7.70 24.66 4.65
N ASN A 182 -6.83 23.89 5.29
CA ASN A 182 -5.92 23.00 4.62
C ASN A 182 -6.27 21.53 4.94
N GLY A 183 -7.00 20.88 4.02
CA GLY A 183 -7.37 19.48 4.15
C GLY A 183 -6.17 18.51 4.27
N SER A 184 -4.99 18.92 3.79
CA SER A 184 -3.77 18.11 3.92
C SER A 184 -3.28 18.02 5.37
N ASP A 185 -3.42 19.08 6.15
CA ASP A 185 -2.98 19.11 7.55
C ASP A 185 -3.90 18.23 8.42
N ALA A 186 -5.21 18.26 8.17
CA ALA A 186 -6.17 17.38 8.83
C ALA A 186 -5.92 15.91 8.48
N ALA A 187 -5.58 15.60 7.23
CA ALA A 187 -5.23 14.26 6.83
C ALA A 187 -3.94 13.77 7.49
N THR A 188 -2.93 14.63 7.57
CA THR A 188 -1.67 14.34 8.27
C THR A 188 -1.91 14.06 9.75
N LEU A 189 -2.71 14.90 10.42
CA LEU A 189 -3.07 14.70 11.82
C LEU A 189 -3.77 13.34 12.00
N ALA A 190 -4.75 13.01 11.17
CA ALA A 190 -5.43 11.71 11.22
C ALA A 190 -4.45 10.53 11.06
N ILE A 191 -3.59 10.56 10.03
CA ILE A 191 -2.64 9.48 9.77
C ILE A 191 -1.65 9.31 10.95
N THR A 192 -1.13 10.39 11.48
CA THR A 192 -0.18 10.34 12.61
C THR A 192 -0.82 9.88 13.91
N THR A 193 -2.12 10.12 14.08
CA THR A 193 -2.89 9.68 15.25
C THR A 193 -3.16 8.16 15.24
N ALA A 194 -3.08 7.49 14.09
CA ALA A 194 -3.41 6.06 13.97
C ALA A 194 -2.69 5.17 14.98
N ARG A 195 -1.40 5.40 15.21
CA ARG A 195 -0.63 4.64 16.20
C ARG A 195 -1.23 4.79 17.59
N LYS A 196 -1.57 6.02 17.99
CA LYS A 196 -2.17 6.30 19.30
C LYS A 196 -3.53 5.61 19.47
N VAL A 197 -4.30 5.46 18.39
CA VAL A 197 -5.56 4.68 18.43
C VAL A 197 -5.30 3.22 18.77
N LEU A 198 -4.30 2.62 18.13
CA LEU A 198 -3.91 1.24 18.41
C LEU A 198 -3.39 1.07 19.83
N ASP A 199 -2.54 1.99 20.30
CA ASP A 199 -2.01 2.00 21.67
C ASP A 199 -3.15 2.19 22.69
N ALA A 200 -4.15 3.03 22.41
CA ALA A 200 -5.33 3.23 23.25
C ALA A 200 -6.21 1.97 23.34
N ALA A 201 -6.40 1.26 22.24
CA ALA A 201 -7.12 -0.01 22.21
C ALA A 201 -6.37 -1.09 22.99
N ASP A 202 -5.04 -1.14 22.88
CA ASP A 202 -4.20 -2.05 23.69
C ASP A 202 -4.26 -1.73 25.19
N ALA A 203 -4.47 -0.46 25.55
CA ALA A 203 -4.70 0.00 26.91
C ALA A 203 -6.13 -0.26 27.42
N GLY A 204 -7.05 -0.72 26.56
CA GLY A 204 -8.43 -1.06 26.92
C GLY A 204 -9.42 0.09 26.85
N VAL A 205 -9.06 1.24 26.24
CA VAL A 205 -10.02 2.33 25.99
C VAL A 205 -11.13 1.84 25.08
N SER A 206 -12.38 1.84 25.58
CA SER A 206 -13.48 1.09 24.96
C SER A 206 -13.81 1.57 23.54
N THR A 207 -13.89 2.89 23.34
CA THR A 207 -14.17 3.46 22.00
C THR A 207 -13.01 3.18 21.01
N ALA A 208 -11.75 3.24 21.47
CA ALA A 208 -10.61 2.90 20.61
C ALA A 208 -10.61 1.41 20.24
N THR A 209 -10.94 0.53 21.20
CA THR A 209 -11.09 -0.91 20.95
C THR A 209 -12.16 -1.19 19.89
N ALA A 210 -13.32 -0.54 19.98
CA ALA A 210 -14.39 -0.68 19.00
C ALA A 210 -13.97 -0.22 17.58
N ILE A 211 -13.22 0.89 17.48
CA ILE A 211 -12.66 1.36 16.20
C ILE A 211 -11.70 0.34 15.60
N VAL A 212 -10.83 -0.24 16.43
CA VAL A 212 -9.83 -1.23 16.00
C VAL A 212 -10.50 -2.53 15.58
N ASP A 213 -11.54 -2.98 16.28
CA ASP A 213 -12.32 -4.17 15.93
C ASP A 213 -13.05 -3.99 14.59
N GLU A 214 -13.71 -2.85 14.40
CA GLU A 214 -14.37 -2.52 13.12
C GLU A 214 -13.36 -2.46 11.97
N GLY A 215 -12.22 -1.79 12.16
CA GLY A 215 -11.16 -1.72 11.16
C GLY A 215 -10.61 -3.09 10.78
N ALA A 216 -10.38 -3.97 11.76
CA ALA A 216 -9.91 -5.33 11.51
C ALA A 216 -10.92 -6.15 10.69
N TYR A 217 -12.20 -6.04 11.01
CA TYR A 217 -13.27 -6.67 10.25
C TYR A 217 -13.32 -6.19 8.80
N LEU A 218 -13.27 -4.87 8.56
CA LEU A 218 -13.33 -4.28 7.22
C LEU A 218 -12.11 -4.69 6.37
N LEU A 219 -10.91 -4.67 6.95
CA LEU A 219 -9.69 -5.14 6.29
C LEU A 219 -9.76 -6.61 5.91
N ALA A 220 -10.32 -7.45 6.78
CA ALA A 220 -10.53 -8.86 6.47
C ALA A 220 -11.52 -9.04 5.31
N GLN A 221 -12.60 -8.24 5.23
CA GLN A 221 -13.51 -8.27 4.08
C GLN A 221 -12.78 -7.92 2.78
N THR A 222 -11.88 -6.93 2.81
CA THR A 222 -11.06 -6.55 1.65
C THR A 222 -10.17 -7.70 1.19
N VAL A 223 -9.50 -8.42 2.12
CA VAL A 223 -8.68 -9.60 1.81
C VAL A 223 -9.52 -10.71 1.18
N ILE A 224 -10.67 -11.03 1.79
CA ILE A 224 -11.58 -12.09 1.33
C ILE A 224 -12.12 -11.77 -0.08
N ALA A 225 -12.54 -10.52 -0.30
CA ALA A 225 -13.02 -10.07 -1.60
C ALA A 225 -11.91 -10.11 -2.67
N THR A 226 -10.66 -9.86 -2.27
CA THR A 226 -9.50 -9.97 -3.15
C THR A 226 -9.25 -11.42 -3.53
N TRP A 227 -9.25 -12.34 -2.56
CA TRP A 227 -9.05 -13.77 -2.81
C TRP A 227 -10.10 -14.33 -3.77
N TYR A 228 -11.38 -14.05 -3.52
CA TYR A 228 -12.44 -14.47 -4.44
C TYR A 228 -12.34 -13.78 -5.80
N GLY A 229 -11.89 -12.53 -5.85
CA GLY A 229 -11.71 -11.77 -7.08
C GLY A 229 -10.67 -12.35 -8.02
N CYS A 230 -9.61 -13.01 -7.50
CA CYS A 230 -8.64 -13.72 -8.32
C CYS A 230 -9.02 -15.21 -8.58
N GLY A 231 -10.25 -15.60 -8.28
CA GLY A 231 -10.79 -16.95 -8.52
C GLY A 231 -10.51 -17.95 -7.40
N GLY A 232 -10.13 -17.46 -6.22
CA GLY A 232 -9.95 -18.30 -5.04
C GLY A 232 -11.26 -18.84 -4.49
N ALA A 233 -11.20 -19.92 -3.72
CA ALA A 233 -12.33 -20.55 -3.06
C ALA A 233 -12.11 -20.63 -1.53
N LYS A 234 -13.20 -20.83 -0.79
CA LYS A 234 -13.17 -20.98 0.68
C LYS A 234 -12.36 -22.20 1.15
N SER A 235 -12.31 -23.23 0.32
CA SER A 235 -11.61 -24.49 0.60
C SER A 235 -10.09 -24.39 0.38
N ASP A 236 -9.62 -23.34 -0.29
CA ASP A 236 -8.21 -23.18 -0.61
C ASP A 236 -7.41 -22.74 0.61
N SER A 237 -6.08 -22.82 0.49
CA SER A 237 -5.14 -22.43 1.55
C SER A 237 -4.25 -21.26 1.05
N PRO A 238 -4.83 -20.04 0.87
CA PRO A 238 -4.04 -18.91 0.39
C PRO A 238 -3.00 -18.47 1.44
N GLU A 239 -1.85 -18.01 0.95
CA GLU A 239 -0.91 -17.26 1.77
C GLU A 239 -1.38 -15.80 1.88
N ILE A 240 -1.43 -15.27 3.10
CA ILE A 240 -1.85 -13.89 3.36
C ILE A 240 -0.71 -13.15 4.04
N ALA A 241 -0.14 -12.15 3.38
CA ALA A 241 0.81 -11.24 3.98
C ALA A 241 0.11 -9.92 4.36
N ILE A 242 0.27 -9.49 5.62
CA ILE A 242 -0.26 -8.23 6.14
C ILE A 242 0.92 -7.33 6.44
N GLN A 243 1.00 -6.15 5.81
CA GLN A 243 2.15 -5.27 5.89
C GLN A 243 1.79 -3.80 6.02
N GLY A 244 2.77 -2.97 6.38
CA GLY A 244 2.63 -1.53 6.53
C GLY A 244 2.67 -1.06 7.99
N GLY A 245 2.48 0.25 8.20
CA GLY A 245 2.63 0.88 9.52
C GLY A 245 1.68 0.32 10.58
N PRO A 246 0.36 0.38 10.40
CA PRO A 246 -0.63 -0.17 11.33
C PRO A 246 -0.48 -1.68 11.56
N ALA A 247 -0.05 -2.44 10.55
CA ALA A 247 0.18 -3.88 10.67
C ALA A 247 1.31 -4.27 11.65
N ARG A 248 2.15 -3.32 12.07
CA ARG A 248 3.19 -3.56 13.08
C ARG A 248 2.62 -3.68 14.50
N ASN A 249 1.39 -3.21 14.73
CA ASN A 249 0.70 -3.47 15.99
C ASN A 249 0.23 -4.92 16.02
N ALA A 250 0.75 -5.70 16.97
CA ALA A 250 0.50 -7.15 17.06
C ALA A 250 -0.97 -7.49 17.32
N THR A 251 -1.64 -6.70 18.16
CA THR A 251 -3.07 -6.89 18.47
C THR A 251 -3.91 -6.67 17.21
N TYR A 252 -3.64 -5.59 16.46
CA TYR A 252 -4.38 -5.29 15.24
C TYR A 252 -4.20 -6.36 14.19
N SER A 253 -2.94 -6.76 13.91
CA SER A 253 -2.65 -7.85 12.98
C SER A 253 -3.31 -9.17 13.39
N THR A 254 -3.32 -9.47 14.68
CA THR A 254 -3.98 -10.68 15.19
C THR A 254 -5.48 -10.64 14.99
N LYS A 255 -6.14 -9.48 15.26
CA LYS A 255 -7.57 -9.31 15.02
C LYS A 255 -7.92 -9.48 13.54
N ILE A 256 -7.16 -8.86 12.63
CA ILE A 256 -7.32 -9.03 11.18
C ILE A 256 -7.19 -10.52 10.79
N ALA A 257 -6.18 -11.20 11.28
CA ALA A 257 -5.95 -12.62 11.01
C ALA A 257 -7.10 -13.50 11.50
N LEU A 258 -7.64 -13.24 12.68
CA LEU A 258 -8.80 -13.95 13.23
C LEU A 258 -10.05 -13.77 12.36
N GLU A 259 -10.32 -12.55 11.91
CA GLU A 259 -11.45 -12.25 11.02
C GLU A 259 -11.28 -12.92 9.65
N ILE A 260 -10.07 -12.94 9.09
CA ILE A 260 -9.77 -13.67 7.84
C ILE A 260 -10.03 -15.17 8.04
N ASN A 261 -9.48 -15.77 9.10
CA ASN A 261 -9.60 -17.21 9.36
C ASN A 261 -11.03 -17.64 9.67
N ALA A 262 -11.88 -16.78 10.20
CA ALA A 262 -13.31 -17.05 10.38
C ALA A 262 -14.04 -17.31 9.04
N LYS A 263 -13.54 -16.77 7.94
CA LYS A 263 -14.14 -16.91 6.58
C LYS A 263 -13.32 -17.82 5.67
N LEU A 264 -11.99 -17.79 5.79
CA LEU A 264 -11.02 -18.61 5.05
C LEU A 264 -10.22 -19.46 6.05
N PRO A 265 -10.79 -20.57 6.56
CA PRO A 265 -10.23 -21.30 7.70
C PRO A 265 -8.86 -21.94 7.44
N ASN A 266 -8.50 -22.09 6.18
CA ASN A 266 -7.21 -22.65 5.76
C ASN A 266 -6.19 -21.57 5.34
N ALA A 267 -6.52 -20.29 5.50
CA ALA A 267 -5.59 -19.22 5.16
C ALA A 267 -4.35 -19.26 6.08
N MET A 268 -3.19 -19.07 5.48
CA MET A 268 -1.91 -19.05 6.18
C MET A 268 -1.39 -17.61 6.25
N ILE A 269 -1.32 -17.06 7.46
CA ILE A 269 -0.70 -15.74 7.64
C ILE A 269 0.82 -15.90 7.57
N VAL A 270 1.43 -15.22 6.62
CA VAL A 270 2.87 -15.33 6.34
C VAL A 270 3.56 -13.97 6.48
N GLN A 271 4.86 -14.00 6.75
CA GLN A 271 5.68 -12.80 6.66
C GLN A 271 5.97 -12.47 5.20
N SER A 272 5.98 -11.16 4.87
CA SER A 272 6.42 -10.70 3.56
C SER A 272 7.87 -11.13 3.32
N ALA A 273 8.14 -11.74 2.15
CA ALA A 273 9.47 -12.16 1.76
C ALA A 273 10.32 -10.99 1.22
N GLY A 274 9.66 -9.97 0.69
CA GLY A 274 10.31 -8.79 0.10
C GLY A 274 9.30 -7.65 -0.08
N ASP A 275 9.73 -6.59 -0.75
CA ASP A 275 8.94 -5.40 -1.00
C ASP A 275 8.71 -5.13 -2.50
N ASN A 276 8.22 -3.94 -2.85
CA ASN A 276 7.91 -3.54 -4.23
C ASN A 276 9.12 -3.60 -5.14
N LEU A 277 10.31 -3.27 -4.63
CA LEU A 277 11.53 -3.28 -5.44
C LEU A 277 11.99 -4.70 -5.77
N GLU A 278 11.90 -5.63 -4.80
CA GLU A 278 12.08 -7.06 -5.03
C GLU A 278 11.05 -7.58 -6.03
N GLY A 279 9.78 -7.19 -5.87
CA GLY A 279 8.70 -7.59 -6.78
C GLY A 279 8.91 -7.08 -8.20
N ALA A 280 9.27 -5.82 -8.38
CA ALA A 280 9.58 -5.27 -9.70
C ALA A 280 10.75 -6.00 -10.37
N THR A 281 11.78 -6.35 -9.59
CA THR A 281 12.92 -7.15 -10.09
C THR A 281 12.47 -8.55 -10.52
N TRP A 282 11.69 -9.22 -9.67
CA TRP A 282 11.18 -10.57 -9.95
C TRP A 282 10.28 -10.60 -11.19
N ILE A 283 9.38 -9.63 -11.34
CA ILE A 283 8.47 -9.52 -12.49
C ILE A 283 9.26 -9.43 -13.79
N ALA A 284 10.27 -8.55 -13.85
CA ALA A 284 11.07 -8.38 -15.03
C ALA A 284 11.87 -9.64 -15.43
N GLN A 285 12.14 -10.52 -14.48
CA GLN A 285 12.90 -11.77 -14.71
C GLN A 285 12.02 -12.98 -15.00
N ASN A 286 10.77 -13.00 -14.53
CA ASN A 286 9.93 -14.19 -14.48
C ASN A 286 8.56 -14.04 -15.16
N MET A 287 8.04 -12.82 -15.33
CA MET A 287 6.76 -12.59 -15.99
C MET A 287 7.01 -12.05 -17.40
N HIS A 288 6.55 -12.75 -18.39
CA HIS A 288 6.71 -12.37 -19.81
C HIS A 288 5.39 -11.98 -20.46
N ASP A 289 4.26 -12.32 -19.83
CA ASP A 289 2.93 -11.97 -20.25
C ASP A 289 2.40 -10.80 -19.41
N ASP A 290 1.58 -9.96 -20.03
CA ASP A 290 0.89 -8.88 -19.35
C ASP A 290 -0.06 -9.46 -18.30
N ALA A 291 -0.18 -8.75 -17.17
CA ALA A 291 -1.19 -9.01 -16.15
C ALA A 291 -2.18 -7.83 -16.11
N PRO A 292 -2.97 -7.63 -17.20
CA PRO A 292 -3.87 -6.49 -17.28
C PRO A 292 -4.97 -6.60 -16.22
N PRO A 293 -5.35 -5.48 -15.64
CA PRO A 293 -4.85 -4.12 -15.92
C PRO A 293 -3.61 -3.69 -15.12
N LEU A 294 -3.06 -4.55 -14.26
CA LEU A 294 -2.05 -4.22 -13.23
C LEU A 294 -0.64 -4.06 -13.78
N MET A 295 -0.34 -4.58 -14.97
CA MET A 295 0.97 -4.48 -15.61
C MET A 295 0.85 -4.48 -17.12
N LEU A 296 1.65 -3.65 -17.80
CA LEU A 296 1.81 -3.65 -19.25
C LEU A 296 3.28 -3.56 -19.65
N TRP A 297 3.63 -4.21 -20.75
CA TRP A 297 4.95 -4.12 -21.39
C TRP A 297 4.91 -3.18 -22.59
N ALA A 298 6.03 -2.47 -22.83
CA ALA A 298 6.36 -1.85 -24.10
C ALA A 298 7.75 -2.28 -24.57
N ARG A 299 7.91 -2.47 -25.89
CA ARG A 299 9.15 -2.97 -26.56
C ARG A 299 9.40 -2.21 -27.83
#